data_9f79dfcf4ebe5f6fb91ed0ff48f50940
#
_entry.id   9f79dfcf4ebe5f6fb91ed0ff48f50940
#
_cell.length_a   1.000
_cell.length_b   1.000
_cell.length_c   1.000
_cell.angle_alpha   90.00
_cell.angle_beta   90.00
_cell.angle_gamma   90.00
#
_symmetry.space_group_name_H-M   'P 1'
#
loop_
_entity.id
_entity.type
_entity.pdbx_description
1 polymer ?
#
loop_
_entity_poly.entity_id
_entity_poly.type
_entity_poly.pdbx_seq_one_letter_code
_entity_poly.pdbx_strand_id
1 'polypeptide(L)'
;MTEMPYLSDSSVREFEATVERRLDDRVVLDRTHFYPEGGGQPADRGTLTDGDAGWSVVDVQKKDTIYHRLEGPELPAEGTTVTGRLDWERRYGHMCHHTAQHLLSARLLEEYGARTTGNQVYADHARLDAAHDRFSDADLDAIETRLNGLVDAELPVRWYEMGRDRAEAELDTDRTRIDLLPDSITELRIVEVGDPEDPYDRTACAGTHV
;
A
#
# COMPACT_ATOMS: atom_id res chain seq x y z
N MET A 1 -6.73 13.34 -14.55
CA MET A 1 -5.83 12.40 -13.79
C MET A 1 -6.71 11.72 -12.74
N THR A 2 -6.67 10.42 -12.63
CA THR A 2 -7.49 9.64 -11.68
C THR A 2 -7.25 10.08 -10.25
N GLU A 3 -8.30 10.40 -9.50
CA GLU A 3 -8.21 10.62 -8.05
C GLU A 3 -7.91 9.29 -7.34
N MET A 4 -7.11 9.36 -6.26
CA MET A 4 -6.60 8.20 -5.53
C MET A 4 -7.08 8.17 -4.07
N PRO A 5 -8.41 8.10 -3.80
CA PRO A 5 -8.94 8.14 -2.43
C PRO A 5 -8.50 6.97 -1.55
N TYR A 6 -7.97 5.87 -2.11
CA TYR A 6 -7.36 4.80 -1.31
C TYR A 6 -6.16 5.27 -0.46
N LEU A 7 -5.54 6.41 -0.80
CA LEU A 7 -4.47 7.01 0.02
C LEU A 7 -5.02 7.65 1.30
N SER A 8 -6.27 8.11 1.26
CA SER A 8 -6.96 8.74 2.39
C SER A 8 -7.76 7.75 3.22
N ASP A 9 -8.41 6.78 2.57
CA ASP A 9 -9.21 5.75 3.22
C ASP A 9 -8.99 4.41 2.53
N SER A 10 -8.20 3.55 3.16
CA SER A 10 -7.90 2.20 2.69
C SER A 10 -9.03 1.21 2.98
N SER A 11 -10.00 1.58 3.83
CA SER A 11 -11.07 0.69 4.32
C SER A 11 -12.29 0.62 3.40
N VAL A 12 -12.39 1.47 2.40
CA VAL A 12 -13.50 1.50 1.45
C VAL A 12 -13.50 0.24 0.60
N ARG A 13 -14.64 -0.46 0.60
CA ARG A 13 -14.83 -1.75 -0.12
C ARG A 13 -15.59 -1.60 -1.42
N GLU A 14 -16.42 -0.57 -1.52
CA GLU A 14 -17.26 -0.29 -2.67
C GLU A 14 -17.29 1.22 -2.94
N PHE A 15 -17.27 1.62 -4.21
CA PHE A 15 -17.28 3.01 -4.61
C PHE A 15 -17.89 3.18 -6.00
N GLU A 16 -18.38 4.37 -6.30
CA GLU A 16 -18.81 4.75 -7.64
C GLU A 16 -17.73 5.56 -8.35
N ALA A 17 -17.59 5.34 -9.66
CA ALA A 17 -16.69 6.07 -10.52
C ALA A 17 -17.24 6.20 -11.94
N THR A 18 -16.68 7.12 -12.72
CA THR A 18 -17.01 7.31 -14.13
C THR A 18 -15.84 6.86 -15.01
N VAL A 19 -16.13 6.14 -16.08
CA VAL A 19 -15.14 5.76 -17.08
C VAL A 19 -14.73 7.02 -17.87
N GLU A 20 -13.49 7.48 -17.68
CA GLU A 20 -12.92 8.62 -18.43
C GLU A 20 -12.35 8.21 -19.78
N ARG A 21 -11.72 7.04 -19.86
CA ARG A 21 -11.15 6.51 -21.11
C ARG A 21 -11.34 5.00 -21.20
N ARG A 22 -11.60 4.54 -22.41
CA ARG A 22 -11.64 3.12 -22.76
C ARG A 22 -10.48 2.82 -23.70
N LEU A 23 -9.75 1.75 -23.44
CA LEU A 23 -8.66 1.21 -24.27
C LEU A 23 -8.99 -0.26 -24.60
N ASP A 24 -8.09 -0.97 -25.31
CA ASP A 24 -8.37 -2.33 -25.80
C ASP A 24 -8.79 -3.32 -24.70
N ASP A 25 -8.02 -3.38 -23.58
CA ASP A 25 -8.23 -4.33 -22.46
C ASP A 25 -8.37 -3.65 -21.10
N ARG A 26 -8.42 -2.32 -21.07
CA ARG A 26 -8.39 -1.53 -19.84
C ARG A 26 -9.22 -0.26 -19.91
N VAL A 27 -9.57 0.24 -18.73
CA VAL A 27 -10.24 1.54 -18.58
C VAL A 27 -9.45 2.44 -17.63
N VAL A 28 -9.65 3.75 -17.77
CA VAL A 28 -9.27 4.77 -16.80
C VAL A 28 -10.54 5.31 -16.16
N LEU A 29 -10.54 5.40 -14.84
CA LEU A 29 -11.64 5.95 -14.05
C LEU A 29 -11.29 7.36 -13.57
N ASP A 30 -12.30 8.20 -13.32
CA ASP A 30 -12.13 9.53 -12.71
C ASP A 30 -11.54 9.43 -11.30
N ARG A 31 -11.95 8.39 -10.54
CA ARG A 31 -11.45 8.04 -9.20
C ARG A 31 -11.38 6.54 -9.00
N THR A 32 -10.52 6.09 -8.09
CA THR A 32 -10.45 4.66 -7.77
C THR A 32 -9.98 4.39 -6.35
N HIS A 33 -10.61 3.39 -5.71
CA HIS A 33 -10.11 2.78 -4.47
C HIS A 33 -9.29 1.50 -4.73
N PHE A 34 -9.16 1.05 -5.98
CA PHE A 34 -8.24 -0.02 -6.33
C PHE A 34 -6.80 0.47 -6.25
N TYR A 35 -6.01 -0.16 -5.40
CA TYR A 35 -4.58 0.12 -5.27
C TYR A 35 -3.83 -0.40 -6.51
N PRO A 36 -3.04 0.43 -7.19
CA PRO A 36 -2.16 -0.02 -8.26
C PRO A 36 -0.91 -0.69 -7.69
N GLU A 37 -0.35 -1.65 -8.40
CA GLU A 37 0.92 -2.27 -7.99
C GLU A 37 2.01 -1.21 -7.75
N GLY A 38 2.69 -1.31 -6.60
CA GLY A 38 3.78 -0.40 -6.24
C GLY A 38 4.30 -0.62 -4.83
N GLY A 39 5.55 -0.20 -4.56
CA GLY A 39 6.14 -0.25 -3.23
C GLY A 39 6.22 -1.65 -2.60
N GLY A 40 6.26 -2.71 -3.41
CA GLY A 40 6.23 -4.10 -2.93
C GLY A 40 4.83 -4.62 -2.60
N GLN A 41 3.77 -3.81 -2.76
CA GLN A 41 2.39 -4.27 -2.64
C GLN A 41 1.80 -4.54 -4.01
N PRO A 42 1.20 -5.73 -4.26
CA PRO A 42 0.54 -6.06 -5.51
C PRO A 42 -0.72 -5.23 -5.74
N ALA A 43 -1.14 -5.15 -6.99
CA ALA A 43 -2.42 -4.55 -7.36
C ALA A 43 -3.60 -5.22 -6.67
N ASP A 44 -4.62 -4.41 -6.38
CA ASP A 44 -5.91 -4.94 -5.98
C ASP A 44 -6.61 -5.65 -7.14
N ARG A 45 -7.58 -6.46 -6.74
CA ARG A 45 -8.53 -7.12 -7.62
C ARG A 45 -9.95 -6.85 -7.14
N GLY A 46 -10.92 -7.16 -7.99
CA GLY A 46 -12.32 -7.02 -7.65
C GLY A 46 -13.21 -6.99 -8.88
N THR A 47 -14.28 -6.22 -8.84
CA THR A 47 -15.23 -6.13 -9.94
C THR A 47 -15.62 -4.68 -10.21
N LEU A 48 -15.97 -4.39 -11.47
CA LEU A 48 -16.74 -3.22 -11.88
C LEU A 48 -18.09 -3.69 -12.40
N THR A 49 -19.15 -2.93 -12.17
CA THR A 49 -20.47 -3.17 -12.75
C THR A 49 -21.17 -1.85 -13.06
N ASP A 50 -21.94 -1.80 -14.16
CA ASP A 50 -22.84 -0.69 -14.49
C ASP A 50 -24.31 -1.00 -14.12
N GLY A 51 -24.55 -2.16 -13.47
CA GLY A 51 -25.86 -2.67 -13.12
C GLY A 51 -26.37 -3.75 -14.08
N ASP A 52 -26.04 -3.66 -15.36
CA ASP A 52 -26.45 -4.62 -16.39
C ASP A 52 -25.31 -5.60 -16.73
N ALA A 53 -24.08 -5.11 -16.82
CA ALA A 53 -22.88 -5.90 -17.10
C ALA A 53 -21.89 -5.84 -15.93
N GLY A 54 -21.00 -6.84 -15.86
CA GLY A 54 -19.96 -6.93 -14.86
C GLY A 54 -18.61 -7.34 -15.45
N TRP A 55 -17.55 -6.77 -14.94
CA TRP A 55 -16.17 -7.02 -15.34
C TRP A 55 -15.31 -7.38 -14.13
N SER A 56 -14.39 -8.33 -14.29
CA SER A 56 -13.37 -8.59 -13.29
C SER A 56 -12.21 -7.61 -13.46
N VAL A 57 -11.84 -6.90 -12.40
CA VAL A 57 -10.60 -6.12 -12.33
C VAL A 57 -9.48 -7.09 -11.95
N VAL A 58 -8.62 -7.40 -12.92
CA VAL A 58 -7.58 -8.43 -12.76
C VAL A 58 -6.19 -7.84 -12.53
N ASP A 59 -6.00 -6.55 -12.87
CA ASP A 59 -4.76 -5.82 -12.64
C ASP A 59 -5.02 -4.30 -12.60
N VAL A 60 -4.22 -3.58 -11.81
CA VAL A 60 -4.27 -2.12 -11.71
C VAL A 60 -2.84 -1.58 -11.75
N GLN A 61 -2.56 -0.69 -12.71
CA GLN A 61 -1.24 -0.15 -12.97
C GLN A 61 -1.25 1.38 -12.95
N LYS A 62 -0.27 1.99 -12.30
CA LYS A 62 -0.06 3.43 -12.29
C LYS A 62 1.07 3.80 -13.24
N LYS A 63 0.79 4.69 -14.19
CA LYS A 63 1.76 5.33 -15.10
C LYS A 63 1.52 6.84 -15.08
N ASP A 64 1.13 7.42 -16.22
CA ASP A 64 0.63 8.81 -16.32
C ASP A 64 -0.73 9.00 -15.62
N THR A 65 -1.50 7.90 -15.50
CA THR A 65 -2.75 7.78 -14.76
C THR A 65 -2.88 6.35 -14.23
N ILE A 66 -4.07 5.98 -13.71
CA ILE A 66 -4.34 4.62 -13.22
C ILE A 66 -5.15 3.85 -14.24
N TYR A 67 -4.62 2.72 -14.68
CA TYR A 67 -5.22 1.82 -15.65
C TYR A 67 -5.75 0.57 -14.94
N HIS A 68 -7.01 0.23 -15.20
CA HIS A 68 -7.67 -0.97 -14.67
C HIS A 68 -7.84 -1.97 -15.82
N ARG A 69 -7.13 -3.09 -15.78
CA ARG A 69 -7.31 -4.17 -16.75
C ARG A 69 -8.52 -5.00 -16.40
N LEU A 70 -9.42 -5.14 -17.36
CA LEU A 70 -10.71 -5.79 -17.17
C LEU A 70 -10.80 -7.07 -17.99
N GLU A 71 -11.46 -8.07 -17.42
CA GLU A 71 -11.92 -9.28 -18.09
C GLU A 71 -13.44 -9.38 -17.97
N GLY A 72 -14.12 -9.71 -19.08
CA GLY A 72 -15.56 -9.82 -19.13
C GLY A 72 -16.13 -9.55 -20.53
N PRO A 73 -17.39 -9.09 -20.62
CA PRO A 73 -18.00 -8.69 -21.89
C PRO A 73 -17.32 -7.47 -22.48
N GLU A 74 -17.94 -6.88 -23.53
CA GLU A 74 -17.45 -5.61 -24.08
C GLU A 74 -17.25 -4.57 -22.98
N LEU A 75 -16.09 -3.89 -22.99
CA LEU A 75 -15.75 -2.92 -21.94
C LEU A 75 -16.73 -1.76 -21.86
N PRO A 76 -16.95 -1.17 -20.66
CA PRO A 76 -17.86 -0.04 -20.52
C PRO A 76 -17.43 1.15 -21.37
N ALA A 77 -18.39 1.86 -21.91
CA ALA A 77 -18.16 3.05 -22.73
C ALA A 77 -17.67 4.23 -21.86
N GLU A 78 -16.97 5.17 -22.48
CA GLU A 78 -16.62 6.44 -21.84
C GLU A 78 -17.88 7.18 -21.39
N GLY A 79 -17.85 7.76 -20.19
CA GLY A 79 -18.98 8.41 -19.56
C GLY A 79 -19.91 7.46 -18.78
N THR A 80 -19.69 6.13 -18.84
CA THR A 80 -20.48 5.18 -18.03
C THR A 80 -20.13 5.31 -16.56
N THR A 81 -21.15 5.41 -15.70
CA THR A 81 -20.96 5.26 -14.25
C THR A 81 -20.89 3.79 -13.90
N VAL A 82 -19.89 3.43 -13.12
CA VAL A 82 -19.65 2.05 -12.67
C VAL A 82 -19.49 2.01 -11.15
N THR A 83 -19.94 0.91 -10.55
CA THR A 83 -19.67 0.58 -9.15
C THR A 83 -18.49 -0.36 -9.10
N GLY A 84 -17.42 0.06 -8.40
CA GLY A 84 -16.25 -0.73 -8.11
C GLY A 84 -16.39 -1.45 -6.78
N ARG A 85 -16.07 -2.74 -6.74
CA ARG A 85 -16.10 -3.58 -5.54
C ARG A 85 -14.77 -4.29 -5.40
N LEU A 86 -14.04 -4.03 -4.30
CA LEU A 86 -12.74 -4.64 -4.03
C LEU A 86 -12.91 -6.10 -3.58
N ASP A 87 -11.97 -6.96 -3.98
CA ASP A 87 -11.72 -8.23 -3.29
C ASP A 87 -11.16 -7.89 -1.90
N TRP A 88 -12.08 -7.81 -0.94
CA TRP A 88 -11.77 -7.29 0.40
C TRP A 88 -10.85 -8.22 1.19
N GLU A 89 -10.98 -9.52 1.06
CA GLU A 89 -10.13 -10.48 1.75
C GLU A 89 -8.66 -10.29 1.32
N ARG A 90 -8.44 -10.16 0.00
CA ARG A 90 -7.13 -9.86 -0.56
C ARG A 90 -6.60 -8.49 -0.10
N ARG A 91 -7.41 -7.41 -0.18
CA ARG A 91 -7.01 -6.07 0.24
C ARG A 91 -6.66 -6.04 1.73
N TYR A 92 -7.47 -6.61 2.58
CA TYR A 92 -7.25 -6.63 4.02
C TYR A 92 -6.00 -7.44 4.39
N GLY A 93 -5.77 -8.58 3.74
CA GLY A 93 -4.52 -9.32 3.86
C GLY A 93 -3.30 -8.48 3.51
N HIS A 94 -3.34 -7.72 2.39
CA HIS A 94 -2.25 -6.80 2.05
C HIS A 94 -2.05 -5.72 3.11
N MET A 95 -3.11 -5.11 3.64
CA MET A 95 -3.03 -4.07 4.67
C MET A 95 -2.36 -4.60 5.94
N CYS A 96 -2.80 -5.76 6.45
CA CYS A 96 -2.22 -6.41 7.63
C CYS A 96 -0.74 -6.73 7.45
N HIS A 97 -0.39 -7.40 6.34
CA HIS A 97 0.99 -7.81 6.08
C HIS A 97 1.90 -6.63 5.75
N HIS A 98 1.37 -5.57 5.12
CA HIS A 98 2.14 -4.36 4.88
C HIS A 98 2.47 -3.63 6.20
N THR A 99 1.49 -3.49 7.10
CA THR A 99 1.72 -2.91 8.43
C THR A 99 2.70 -3.76 9.24
N ALA A 100 2.52 -5.09 9.26
CA ALA A 100 3.45 -6.00 9.94
C ALA A 100 4.88 -5.92 9.38
N GLN A 101 5.03 -5.72 8.07
CA GLN A 101 6.32 -5.53 7.42
C GLN A 101 7.00 -4.23 7.86
N HIS A 102 6.25 -3.14 8.07
CA HIS A 102 6.77 -1.91 8.66
C HIS A 102 7.31 -2.14 10.06
N LEU A 103 6.54 -2.83 10.92
CA LEU A 103 6.95 -3.17 12.28
C LEU A 103 8.22 -4.03 12.29
N LEU A 104 8.27 -5.07 11.44
CA LEU A 104 9.43 -5.94 11.31
C LEU A 104 10.68 -5.15 10.86
N SER A 105 10.54 -4.32 9.83
CA SER A 105 11.63 -3.54 9.28
C SER A 105 12.20 -2.55 10.32
N ALA A 106 11.34 -1.88 11.10
CA ALA A 106 11.76 -1.01 12.20
C ALA A 106 12.56 -1.79 13.25
N ARG A 107 12.04 -2.94 13.66
CA ARG A 107 12.68 -3.81 14.66
C ARG A 107 14.05 -4.32 14.22
N LEU A 108 14.16 -4.79 12.98
CA LEU A 108 15.42 -5.31 12.46
C LEU A 108 16.50 -4.22 12.39
N LEU A 109 16.12 -3.00 12.01
CA LEU A 109 17.06 -1.89 12.00
C LEU A 109 17.50 -1.49 13.42
N GLU A 110 16.53 -1.34 14.34
CA GLU A 110 16.79 -0.89 15.71
C GLU A 110 17.69 -1.86 16.47
N GLU A 111 17.43 -3.17 16.45
CA GLU A 111 18.14 -4.15 17.28
C GLU A 111 19.34 -4.77 16.61
N TYR A 112 19.29 -4.96 15.30
CA TYR A 112 20.33 -5.69 14.57
C TYR A 112 21.11 -4.80 13.60
N GLY A 113 20.76 -3.51 13.46
CA GLY A 113 21.29 -2.63 12.43
C GLY A 113 21.01 -3.13 11.01
N ALA A 114 20.04 -4.03 10.86
CA ALA A 114 19.75 -4.73 9.63
C ALA A 114 18.76 -3.94 8.76
N ARG A 115 19.28 -3.23 7.74
CA ARG A 115 18.48 -2.45 6.80
C ARG A 115 17.66 -3.36 5.90
N THR A 116 16.46 -2.92 5.54
CA THR A 116 15.64 -3.57 4.51
C THR A 116 16.27 -3.34 3.14
N THR A 117 16.54 -4.42 2.40
CA THR A 117 17.10 -4.41 1.05
C THR A 117 16.10 -4.81 -0.03
N GLY A 118 15.00 -5.44 0.35
CA GLY A 118 13.90 -5.80 -0.52
C GLY A 118 12.65 -6.16 0.28
N ASN A 119 11.51 -6.01 -0.34
CA ASN A 119 10.22 -6.34 0.28
C ASN A 119 9.19 -6.76 -0.75
N GLN A 120 8.29 -7.63 -0.34
CA GLN A 120 7.13 -8.04 -1.12
C GLN A 120 5.99 -8.41 -0.18
N VAL A 121 4.83 -7.81 -0.41
CA VAL A 121 3.58 -8.13 0.30
C VAL A 121 2.76 -9.11 -0.51
N TYR A 122 2.13 -10.06 0.16
CA TYR A 122 1.15 -11.00 -0.40
C TYR A 122 -0.13 -10.94 0.45
N ALA A 123 -1.20 -11.57 0.01
CA ALA A 123 -2.45 -11.58 0.76
C ALA A 123 -2.38 -12.40 2.06
N ASP A 124 -1.52 -13.40 2.10
CA ASP A 124 -1.37 -14.39 3.19
C ASP A 124 -0.02 -14.31 3.92
N HIS A 125 0.92 -13.52 3.43
CA HIS A 125 2.23 -13.31 4.07
C HIS A 125 2.93 -12.05 3.52
N ALA A 126 4.08 -11.71 4.10
CA ALA A 126 5.01 -10.75 3.54
C ALA A 126 6.43 -11.33 3.56
N ARG A 127 7.25 -10.89 2.60
CA ARG A 127 8.69 -11.16 2.57
C ARG A 127 9.45 -9.87 2.78
N LEU A 128 10.48 -9.93 3.63
CA LEU A 128 11.42 -8.84 3.83
C LEU A 128 12.84 -9.39 3.73
N ASP A 129 13.66 -8.77 2.88
CA ASP A 129 15.09 -9.06 2.77
C ASP A 129 15.84 -8.03 3.61
N ALA A 130 16.69 -8.49 4.53
CA ALA A 130 17.45 -7.65 5.44
C ALA A 130 18.96 -7.78 5.18
N ALA A 131 19.70 -6.67 5.31
CA ALA A 131 21.15 -6.65 5.25
C ALA A 131 21.75 -7.21 6.54
N HIS A 132 21.66 -8.53 6.72
CA HIS A 132 22.17 -9.27 7.86
C HIS A 132 22.61 -10.65 7.41
N ASP A 133 23.75 -11.13 7.92
CA ASP A 133 24.32 -12.41 7.46
C ASP A 133 23.42 -13.60 7.82
N ARG A 134 23.00 -13.67 9.08
CA ARG A 134 22.14 -14.74 9.58
C ARG A 134 21.55 -14.39 10.95
N PHE A 135 20.25 -14.60 11.12
CA PHE A 135 19.59 -14.61 12.43
C PHE A 135 19.73 -16.02 13.05
N SER A 136 20.05 -16.09 14.33
CA SER A 136 19.97 -17.33 15.08
C SER A 136 18.52 -17.70 15.38
N ASP A 137 18.27 -18.96 15.77
CA ASP A 137 16.92 -19.39 16.16
C ASP A 137 16.39 -18.55 17.34
N ALA A 138 17.28 -18.18 18.28
CA ALA A 138 16.92 -17.32 19.42
C ALA A 138 16.56 -15.87 18.97
N ASP A 139 17.22 -15.33 17.94
CA ASP A 139 16.84 -14.03 17.37
C ASP A 139 15.46 -14.11 16.71
N LEU A 140 15.19 -15.17 15.94
CA LEU A 140 13.90 -15.38 15.30
C LEU A 140 12.76 -15.50 16.33
N ASP A 141 12.96 -16.28 17.40
CA ASP A 141 11.99 -16.41 18.49
C ASP A 141 11.73 -15.05 19.18
N ALA A 142 12.78 -14.24 19.40
CA ALA A 142 12.67 -12.92 20.00
C ALA A 142 11.92 -11.94 19.08
N ILE A 143 12.21 -11.95 17.78
CA ILE A 143 11.54 -11.13 16.76
C ILE A 143 10.06 -11.51 16.71
N GLU A 144 9.73 -12.79 16.61
CA GLU A 144 8.35 -13.29 16.56
C GLU A 144 7.56 -12.87 17.82
N THR A 145 8.14 -13.10 19.00
CA THR A 145 7.52 -12.72 20.28
C THR A 145 7.24 -11.22 20.33
N ARG A 146 8.19 -10.41 19.89
CA ARG A 146 8.04 -8.95 19.91
C ARG A 146 6.98 -8.48 18.93
N LEU A 147 6.97 -9.00 17.68
CA LEU A 147 5.97 -8.63 16.68
C LEU A 147 4.56 -9.02 17.10
N ASN A 148 4.37 -10.22 17.62
CA ASN A 148 3.07 -10.64 18.15
C ASN A 148 2.61 -9.73 19.30
N GLY A 149 3.51 -9.32 20.20
CA GLY A 149 3.20 -8.36 21.26
C GLY A 149 2.80 -6.97 20.75
N LEU A 150 3.33 -6.53 19.60
CA LEU A 150 2.91 -5.26 18.95
C LEU A 150 1.53 -5.39 18.29
N VAL A 151 1.23 -6.55 17.69
CA VAL A 151 -0.10 -6.84 17.16
C VAL A 151 -1.14 -6.88 18.27
N ASP A 152 -0.84 -7.56 19.38
CA ASP A 152 -1.73 -7.65 20.56
C ASP A 152 -1.94 -6.29 21.25
N ALA A 153 -0.98 -5.37 21.12
CA ALA A 153 -1.09 -4.02 21.67
C ALA A 153 -2.04 -3.10 20.88
N GLU A 154 -2.51 -3.53 19.68
CA GLU A 154 -3.43 -2.78 18.84
C GLU A 154 -2.99 -1.32 18.64
N LEU A 155 -1.71 -1.12 18.30
CA LEU A 155 -1.14 0.22 18.12
C LEU A 155 -1.90 0.99 17.03
N PRO A 156 -2.21 2.29 17.25
CA PRO A 156 -2.88 3.10 16.25
C PRO A 156 -1.98 3.28 15.02
N VAL A 157 -2.56 3.12 13.84
CA VAL A 157 -1.91 3.40 12.56
C VAL A 157 -2.55 4.64 11.96
N ARG A 158 -1.74 5.62 11.62
CA ARG A 158 -2.19 6.89 11.03
C ARG A 158 -1.34 7.23 9.83
N TRP A 159 -1.88 8.12 9.03
CA TRP A 159 -1.13 8.75 7.96
C TRP A 159 -1.37 10.26 7.94
N TYR A 160 -0.41 11.00 7.41
CA TYR A 160 -0.49 12.43 7.16
C TYR A 160 0.48 12.83 6.05
N GLU A 161 0.30 14.02 5.51
CA GLU A 161 1.21 14.58 4.52
C GLU A 161 2.30 15.40 5.20
N MET A 162 3.51 15.31 4.69
CA MET A 162 4.69 16.04 5.15
C MET A 162 5.48 16.56 3.95
N GLY A 163 5.85 17.84 3.99
CA GLY A 163 6.74 18.40 2.98
C GLY A 163 8.09 17.67 2.93
N ARG A 164 8.63 17.47 1.72
CA ARG A 164 9.85 16.69 1.48
C ARG A 164 11.02 17.16 2.33
N ASP A 165 11.32 18.46 2.35
CA ASP A 165 12.45 19.02 3.12
C ASP A 165 12.36 18.65 4.60
N ARG A 166 11.15 18.68 5.15
CA ARG A 166 10.88 18.29 6.53
C ARG A 166 11.04 16.78 6.73
N ALA A 167 10.56 15.99 5.80
CA ALA A 167 10.69 14.54 5.85
C ALA A 167 12.16 14.11 5.80
N GLU A 168 12.97 14.74 4.95
CA GLU A 168 14.43 14.51 4.87
C GLU A 168 15.17 14.89 6.16
N ALA A 169 14.67 15.89 6.89
CA ALA A 169 15.25 16.33 8.15
C ALA A 169 14.82 15.53 9.39
N GLU A 170 13.60 15.00 9.39
CA GLU A 170 12.99 14.37 10.57
C GLU A 170 12.91 12.84 10.51
N LEU A 171 12.89 12.25 9.30
CA LEU A 171 12.74 10.81 9.14
C LEU A 171 14.10 10.12 9.03
N ASP A 172 14.15 8.87 9.49
CA ASP A 172 15.31 8.01 9.27
C ASP A 172 15.45 7.69 7.77
N THR A 173 16.51 8.22 7.17
CA THR A 173 16.81 8.04 5.73
C THR A 173 17.21 6.62 5.37
N ASP A 174 17.66 5.81 6.35
CA ASP A 174 17.92 4.39 6.15
C ASP A 174 16.64 3.56 6.04
N ARG A 175 15.54 4.07 6.61
CA ARG A 175 14.20 3.51 6.52
C ARG A 175 13.44 4.08 5.34
N THR A 176 13.46 5.39 5.22
CA THR A 176 12.66 6.12 4.24
C THR A 176 13.53 6.50 3.06
N ARG A 177 13.50 5.71 2.00
CA ARG A 177 14.32 5.92 0.81
C ARG A 177 13.81 7.11 -0.04
N ILE A 178 13.80 8.31 0.56
CA ILE A 178 13.38 9.56 -0.10
C ILE A 178 14.30 9.87 -1.28
N ASP A 179 15.57 9.51 -1.17
CA ASP A 179 16.61 9.63 -2.21
C ASP A 179 16.24 8.95 -3.54
N LEU A 180 15.34 7.96 -3.51
CA LEU A 180 14.88 7.24 -4.71
C LEU A 180 13.64 7.87 -5.36
N LEU A 181 13.02 8.84 -4.70
CA LEU A 181 11.82 9.49 -5.21
C LEU A 181 12.19 10.64 -6.17
N PRO A 182 11.43 10.83 -7.26
CA PRO A 182 11.63 11.96 -8.16
C PRO A 182 11.57 13.31 -7.43
N ASP A 183 12.40 14.26 -7.83
CA ASP A 183 12.44 15.63 -7.25
C ASP A 183 11.11 16.39 -7.39
N SER A 184 10.27 15.98 -8.34
CA SER A 184 8.93 16.54 -8.54
C SER A 184 7.94 16.20 -7.40
N ILE A 185 8.27 15.23 -6.55
CA ILE A 185 7.47 14.89 -5.36
C ILE A 185 7.93 15.79 -4.21
N THR A 186 7.13 16.80 -3.91
CA THR A 186 7.39 17.80 -2.87
C THR A 186 6.66 17.53 -1.57
N GLU A 187 5.65 16.66 -1.58
CA GLU A 187 4.89 16.21 -0.41
C GLU A 187 4.88 14.68 -0.36
N LEU A 188 5.09 14.14 0.83
CA LEU A 188 5.16 12.71 1.09
C LEU A 188 4.03 12.30 2.03
N ARG A 189 3.35 11.22 1.71
CA ARG A 189 2.44 10.55 2.64
C ARG A 189 3.27 9.75 3.63
N ILE A 190 3.16 10.10 4.91
CA ILE A 190 3.84 9.43 6.01
C ILE A 190 2.85 8.46 6.68
N VAL A 191 3.26 7.24 6.87
CA VAL A 191 2.56 6.26 7.71
C VAL A 191 3.29 6.16 9.03
N GLU A 192 2.54 6.23 10.12
CA GLU A 192 3.04 6.23 11.48
C GLU A 192 2.28 5.19 12.31
N VAL A 193 3.00 4.37 13.05
CA VAL A 193 2.45 3.35 13.94
C VAL A 193 2.86 3.64 15.38
N GLY A 194 1.89 3.71 16.28
CA GLY A 194 2.11 3.95 17.70
C GLY A 194 1.76 5.36 18.17
N ASP A 195 2.33 5.78 19.31
CA ASP A 195 2.09 7.08 19.91
C ASP A 195 2.69 8.20 19.02
N PRO A 196 1.98 9.32 18.78
CA PRO A 196 2.52 10.46 18.03
C PRO A 196 3.80 11.06 18.60
N GLU A 197 3.95 11.02 19.93
CA GLU A 197 5.11 11.59 20.62
C GLU A 197 6.30 10.63 20.62
N ASP A 198 6.04 9.31 20.51
CA ASP A 198 7.06 8.26 20.47
C ASP A 198 6.61 7.11 19.54
N PRO A 199 6.57 7.33 18.23
CA PRO A 199 6.09 6.34 17.28
C PRO A 199 7.04 5.16 17.17
N TYR A 200 6.48 3.96 17.15
CA TYR A 200 7.24 2.74 16.90
C TYR A 200 7.82 2.69 15.48
N ASP A 201 7.07 3.16 14.48
CA ASP A 201 7.52 3.34 13.10
C ASP A 201 6.95 4.63 12.50
N ARG A 202 7.77 5.31 11.70
CA ARG A 202 7.39 6.49 10.94
C ARG A 202 8.16 6.50 9.63
N THR A 203 7.45 6.29 8.52
CA THR A 203 8.10 6.19 7.21
C THR A 203 7.19 6.67 6.07
N ALA A 204 7.80 7.13 4.97
CA ALA A 204 7.04 7.48 3.77
C ALA A 204 6.53 6.21 3.09
N CYS A 205 5.21 6.11 2.92
CA CYS A 205 4.58 4.97 2.28
C CYS A 205 3.27 5.36 1.59
N ALA A 206 3.12 4.95 0.34
CA ALA A 206 1.89 5.11 -0.44
C ALA A 206 1.01 3.85 -0.45
N GLY A 207 1.38 2.81 0.30
CA GLY A 207 0.63 1.56 0.42
C GLY A 207 -0.62 1.68 1.29
N THR A 208 -1.36 0.57 1.38
CA THR A 208 -2.55 0.48 2.23
C THR A 208 -2.20 -0.20 3.56
N HIS A 209 -2.75 0.33 4.65
CA HIS A 209 -2.47 -0.10 6.02
C HIS A 209 -3.75 -0.27 6.83
N VAL A 210 -3.69 -1.12 7.89
CA VAL A 210 -4.75 -1.30 8.88
C VAL A 210 -4.55 -0.37 10.05
#